data_5d5c16ff772b858d0f3fa9ad8edbc017
#
_entry.id   5d5c16ff772b858d0f3fa9ad8edbc017
#
_cell.length_a   1.000
_cell.length_b   1.000
_cell.length_c   1.000
_cell.angle_alpha   90.00
_cell.angle_beta   90.00
_cell.angle_gamma   90.00
#
_symmetry.space_group_name_H-M   'P 1'
#
loop_
_entity.id
_entity.type
_entity.pdbx_description
1 polymer ?
#
loop_
_entity_poly.entity_id
_entity_poly.type
_entity_poly.pdbx_seq_one_letter_code
_entity_poly.pdbx_strand_id
1 'polypeptide(L)'
;KMRPFVSDSARWHYLTHEQSSPDFVPWEAEPFEVILLCGLPGMGKDRYINEQCQGMDVISLDDMRRRINASPDDKTATGRIVQQAKEEARVFLRQKKPFIWNAPNIPRQLSSQLINLFTAYGARVKIVYLEVPWAQWKQQNARREYAVPEAVVMRMASRLEVPQPDEAHSVEYRVIER
;
A
#
# COMPACT_ATOMS: atom_id res chain seq x y z
N LYS A 1 -16.39 25.03 9.28
CA LYS A 1 -16.51 23.90 8.34
C LYS A 1 -15.29 23.92 7.43
N MET A 2 -14.52 22.84 7.39
CA MET A 2 -13.45 22.72 6.40
C MET A 2 -14.06 22.73 4.99
N ARG A 3 -13.53 23.57 4.11
CA ARG A 3 -13.90 23.57 2.69
C ARG A 3 -13.33 22.32 2.03
N PRO A 4 -14.12 21.52 1.32
CA PRO A 4 -13.59 20.36 0.62
C PRO A 4 -12.69 20.82 -0.54
N PHE A 5 -11.62 20.07 -0.81
CA PHE A 5 -10.83 20.25 -2.01
C PHE A 5 -11.61 19.78 -3.24
N VAL A 6 -11.29 20.36 -4.39
CA VAL A 6 -11.94 20.03 -5.68
C VAL A 6 -11.66 18.59 -6.10
N SER A 7 -10.47 18.07 -5.76
CA SER A 7 -10.05 16.69 -6.04
C SER A 7 -8.99 16.22 -5.04
N ASP A 8 -8.75 14.89 -4.99
CA ASP A 8 -7.67 14.31 -4.20
C ASP A 8 -6.29 14.81 -4.64
N SER A 9 -6.11 15.05 -5.93
CA SER A 9 -4.86 15.60 -6.47
C SER A 9 -4.65 17.06 -6.05
N ALA A 10 -5.71 17.87 -6.02
CA ALA A 10 -5.65 19.24 -5.50
C ALA A 10 -5.29 19.23 -4.01
N ARG A 11 -5.90 18.35 -3.24
CA ARG A 11 -5.57 18.16 -1.82
C ARG A 11 -4.11 17.73 -1.62
N TRP A 12 -3.67 16.72 -2.34
CA TRP A 12 -2.30 16.22 -2.29
C TRP A 12 -1.28 17.30 -2.64
N HIS A 13 -1.52 18.03 -3.73
CA HIS A 13 -0.67 19.14 -4.14
C HIS A 13 -0.57 20.21 -3.06
N TYR A 14 -1.70 20.60 -2.48
CA TYR A 14 -1.73 21.59 -1.40
C TYR A 14 -0.94 21.15 -0.16
N LEU A 15 -1.06 19.87 0.23
CA LEU A 15 -0.37 19.32 1.40
C LEU A 15 1.13 19.11 1.21
N THR A 16 1.59 19.02 -0.04
CA THR A 16 2.99 18.70 -0.35
C THR A 16 3.79 19.91 -0.88
N HIS A 17 3.14 21.04 -1.15
CA HIS A 17 3.78 22.24 -1.68
C HIS A 17 3.49 23.45 -0.80
N GLU A 18 4.53 24.02 -0.13
CA GLU A 18 4.42 25.07 0.86
C GLU A 18 3.72 26.37 0.35
N GLN A 19 3.78 26.65 -0.93
CA GLN A 19 3.22 27.87 -1.55
C GLN A 19 2.03 27.59 -2.46
N SER A 20 1.27 26.52 -2.22
CA SER A 20 0.12 26.19 -3.02
C SER A 20 -1.18 26.83 -2.48
N SER A 21 -2.07 27.17 -3.40
CA SER A 21 -3.46 27.57 -3.06
C SER A 21 -4.34 26.34 -2.89
N PRO A 22 -5.28 26.31 -1.93
CA PRO A 22 -6.25 25.23 -1.80
C PRO A 22 -7.20 25.11 -2.99
N ASP A 23 -7.27 26.13 -3.83
CA ASP A 23 -8.08 26.18 -5.06
C ASP A 23 -7.27 25.78 -6.31
N PHE A 24 -5.96 25.54 -6.17
CA PHE A 24 -5.13 25.11 -7.29
C PHE A 24 -5.44 23.67 -7.68
N VAL A 25 -5.73 23.44 -8.95
CA VAL A 25 -5.93 22.10 -9.51
C VAL A 25 -4.75 21.77 -10.40
N PRO A 26 -3.89 20.81 -10.00
CA PRO A 26 -2.77 20.40 -10.83
C PRO A 26 -3.29 19.76 -12.12
N TRP A 27 -2.61 20.08 -13.23
CA TRP A 27 -2.88 19.39 -14.48
C TRP A 27 -2.28 17.98 -14.46
N GLU A 28 -3.08 16.99 -14.79
CA GLU A 28 -2.67 15.60 -14.88
C GLU A 28 -2.88 15.08 -16.31
N ALA A 29 -1.78 14.69 -16.96
CA ALA A 29 -1.86 14.00 -18.23
C ALA A 29 -2.13 12.51 -17.99
N GLU A 30 -3.26 12.01 -18.50
CA GLU A 30 -3.59 10.57 -18.45
C GLU A 30 -3.37 9.95 -17.04
N PRO A 31 -4.14 10.37 -16.03
CA PRO A 31 -3.96 9.88 -14.68
C PRO A 31 -4.29 8.38 -14.60
N PHE A 32 -3.45 7.62 -13.92
CA PHE A 32 -3.68 6.21 -13.61
C PHE A 32 -3.46 5.97 -12.12
N GLU A 33 -4.16 5.00 -11.56
CA GLU A 33 -4.14 4.75 -10.11
C GLU A 33 -3.18 3.62 -9.75
N VAL A 34 -2.41 3.83 -8.69
CA VAL A 34 -1.66 2.79 -8.00
C VAL A 34 -2.21 2.65 -6.59
N ILE A 35 -2.61 1.44 -6.21
CA ILE A 35 -3.09 1.14 -4.87
C ILE A 35 -1.95 0.56 -4.04
N LEU A 36 -1.62 1.22 -2.94
CA LEU A 36 -0.67 0.75 -1.96
C LEU A 36 -1.44 0.12 -0.79
N LEU A 37 -1.42 -1.21 -0.69
CA LEU A 37 -2.06 -1.90 0.42
C LEU A 37 -1.14 -1.88 1.65
N CYS A 38 -1.70 -1.49 2.78
CA CYS A 38 -1.03 -1.45 4.07
C CYS A 38 -1.84 -2.24 5.10
N GLY A 39 -1.16 -2.94 5.98
CA GLY A 39 -1.77 -3.75 7.04
C GLY A 39 -0.96 -5.00 7.33
N LEU A 40 -1.11 -5.53 8.51
CA LEU A 40 -0.40 -6.73 8.98
C LEU A 40 -0.80 -7.97 8.15
N PRO A 41 -0.01 -9.04 8.19
CA PRO A 41 -0.39 -10.33 7.60
C PRO A 41 -1.73 -10.80 8.14
N GLY A 42 -2.62 -11.29 7.29
CA GLY A 42 -3.92 -11.81 7.70
C GLY A 42 -5.01 -10.76 7.93
N MET A 43 -4.76 -9.48 7.69
CA MET A 43 -5.74 -8.40 7.83
C MET A 43 -6.69 -8.24 6.63
N GLY A 44 -6.72 -9.21 5.70
CA GLY A 44 -7.71 -9.23 4.62
C GLY A 44 -7.28 -8.55 3.31
N LYS A 45 -5.98 -8.31 3.10
CA LYS A 45 -5.46 -7.70 1.86
C LYS A 45 -5.84 -8.50 0.60
N ASP A 46 -5.65 -9.81 0.60
CA ASP A 46 -5.98 -10.66 -0.55
C ASP A 46 -7.50 -10.66 -0.83
N ARG A 47 -8.31 -10.63 0.22
CA ARG A 47 -9.76 -10.49 0.09
C ARG A 47 -10.13 -9.15 -0.54
N TYR A 48 -9.52 -8.06 -0.10
CA TYR A 48 -9.74 -6.74 -0.68
C TYR A 48 -9.40 -6.74 -2.18
N ILE A 49 -8.27 -7.33 -2.58
CA ILE A 49 -7.87 -7.45 -3.98
C ILE A 49 -8.95 -8.19 -4.78
N ASN A 50 -9.40 -9.33 -4.29
CA ASN A 50 -10.38 -10.17 -4.98
C ASN A 50 -11.77 -9.51 -5.10
N GLU A 51 -12.19 -8.75 -4.08
CA GLU A 51 -13.52 -8.13 -4.04
C GLU A 51 -13.57 -6.76 -4.71
N GLN A 52 -12.51 -5.96 -4.61
CA GLN A 52 -12.51 -4.55 -4.99
C GLN A 52 -11.64 -4.21 -6.20
N CYS A 53 -10.71 -5.08 -6.57
CA CYS A 53 -9.67 -4.76 -7.54
C CYS A 53 -9.55 -5.83 -8.63
N GLN A 54 -10.66 -6.42 -9.03
CA GLN A 54 -10.67 -7.46 -10.07
C GLN A 54 -10.05 -6.96 -11.37
N GLY A 55 -9.15 -7.75 -11.92
CA GLY A 55 -8.49 -7.46 -13.19
C GLY A 55 -7.30 -6.49 -13.11
N MET A 56 -6.94 -5.99 -11.93
CA MET A 56 -5.71 -5.23 -11.74
C MET A 56 -4.52 -6.16 -11.53
N ASP A 57 -3.38 -5.78 -12.09
CA ASP A 57 -2.11 -6.48 -11.82
C ASP A 57 -1.67 -6.25 -10.37
N VAL A 58 -1.09 -7.28 -9.76
CA VAL A 58 -0.67 -7.26 -8.36
C VAL A 58 0.81 -7.56 -8.25
N ILE A 59 1.56 -6.66 -7.63
CA ILE A 59 2.93 -6.88 -7.18
C ILE A 59 2.86 -7.31 -5.71
N SER A 60 3.08 -8.60 -5.45
CA SER A 60 3.03 -9.18 -4.10
C SER A 60 4.42 -9.57 -3.62
N LEU A 61 4.92 -8.90 -2.59
CA LEU A 61 6.23 -9.20 -2.01
C LEU A 61 6.23 -10.57 -1.31
N ASP A 62 5.10 -10.98 -0.75
CA ASP A 62 4.98 -12.28 -0.10
C ASP A 62 5.00 -13.41 -1.13
N ASP A 63 4.39 -13.23 -2.30
CA ASP A 63 4.45 -14.21 -3.39
C ASP A 63 5.87 -14.32 -3.96
N MET A 64 6.55 -13.19 -4.13
CA MET A 64 7.95 -13.20 -4.55
C MET A 64 8.83 -13.95 -3.55
N ARG A 65 8.62 -13.70 -2.24
CA ARG A 65 9.36 -14.41 -1.18
C ARG A 65 9.12 -15.92 -1.22
N ARG A 66 7.88 -16.35 -1.40
CA ARG A 66 7.53 -17.77 -1.52
C ARG A 66 8.18 -18.44 -2.72
N ARG A 67 8.22 -17.77 -3.88
CA ARG A 67 8.84 -18.30 -5.11
C ARG A 67 10.33 -18.65 -4.94
N ILE A 68 11.05 -17.90 -4.11
CA ILE A 68 12.47 -18.13 -3.86
C ILE A 68 12.74 -18.87 -2.54
N ASN A 69 11.70 -19.36 -1.85
CA ASN A 69 11.77 -20.02 -0.53
C ASN A 69 12.59 -19.22 0.51
N ALA A 70 12.53 -17.90 0.46
CA ALA A 70 13.25 -17.04 1.39
C ALA A 70 12.54 -16.94 2.73
N SER A 71 13.31 -17.01 3.82
CA SER A 71 12.79 -16.72 5.16
C SER A 71 12.40 -15.25 5.29
N PRO A 72 11.31 -14.94 6.02
CA PRO A 72 10.95 -13.55 6.35
C PRO A 72 12.05 -12.78 7.11
N ASP A 73 12.91 -13.48 7.82
CA ASP A 73 14.01 -12.92 8.61
C ASP A 73 15.29 -12.69 7.77
N ASP A 74 15.34 -13.19 6.53
CA ASP A 74 16.46 -12.94 5.62
C ASP A 74 16.40 -11.53 5.04
N LYS A 75 17.18 -10.63 5.64
CA LYS A 75 17.25 -9.23 5.22
C LYS A 75 17.83 -9.06 3.81
N THR A 76 18.76 -9.92 3.40
CA THR A 76 19.37 -9.86 2.07
C THR A 76 18.35 -10.25 0.99
N ALA A 77 17.63 -11.35 1.20
CA ALA A 77 16.54 -11.76 0.31
C ALA A 77 15.44 -10.71 0.27
N THR A 78 15.06 -10.13 1.42
CA THR A 78 14.05 -9.06 1.50
C THR A 78 14.47 -7.85 0.67
N GLY A 79 15.72 -7.41 0.75
CA GLY A 79 16.23 -6.31 -0.07
C GLY A 79 16.14 -6.59 -1.57
N ARG A 80 16.52 -7.80 -2.01
CA ARG A 80 16.40 -8.23 -3.42
C ARG A 80 14.96 -8.27 -3.90
N ILE A 81 14.03 -8.78 -3.08
CA ILE A 81 12.60 -8.84 -3.37
C ILE A 81 12.04 -7.43 -3.57
N VAL A 82 12.36 -6.49 -2.67
CA VAL A 82 11.92 -5.10 -2.80
C VAL A 82 12.45 -4.45 -4.08
N GLN A 83 13.71 -4.68 -4.44
CA GLN A 83 14.26 -4.16 -5.69
C GLN A 83 13.60 -4.78 -6.91
N GLN A 84 13.40 -6.08 -6.94
CA GLN A 84 12.67 -6.75 -8.02
C GLN A 84 11.25 -6.22 -8.15
N ALA A 85 10.53 -6.06 -7.05
CA ALA A 85 9.19 -5.48 -7.04
C ALA A 85 9.17 -4.05 -7.59
N LYS A 86 10.16 -3.22 -7.24
CA LYS A 86 10.32 -1.87 -7.81
C LYS A 86 10.58 -1.90 -9.31
N GLU A 87 11.35 -2.87 -9.82
CA GLU A 87 11.55 -3.00 -11.27
C GLU A 87 10.26 -3.41 -11.99
N GLU A 88 9.49 -4.36 -11.44
CA GLU A 88 8.17 -4.71 -11.99
C GLU A 88 7.22 -3.48 -11.97
N ALA A 89 7.21 -2.72 -10.87
CA ALA A 89 6.44 -1.48 -10.79
C ALA A 89 6.84 -0.48 -11.88
N ARG A 90 8.14 -0.30 -12.14
CA ARG A 90 8.61 0.60 -13.20
C ARG A 90 8.10 0.20 -14.60
N VAL A 91 7.94 -1.09 -14.86
CA VAL A 91 7.34 -1.55 -16.13
C VAL A 91 5.90 -1.07 -16.25
N PHE A 92 5.06 -1.27 -15.23
CA PHE A 92 3.68 -0.77 -15.23
C PHE A 92 3.61 0.76 -15.27
N LEU A 93 4.46 1.44 -14.50
CA LEU A 93 4.52 2.91 -14.45
C LEU A 93 4.84 3.53 -15.83
N ARG A 94 5.80 2.96 -16.57
CA ARG A 94 6.13 3.42 -17.95
C ARG A 94 4.98 3.23 -18.91
N GLN A 95 4.18 2.18 -18.71
CA GLN A 95 2.99 1.89 -19.51
C GLN A 95 1.75 2.66 -19.03
N LYS A 96 1.85 3.43 -17.95
CA LYS A 96 0.74 4.08 -17.27
C LYS A 96 -0.39 3.10 -16.92
N LYS A 97 -0.01 1.90 -16.55
CA LYS A 97 -0.92 0.81 -16.24
C LYS A 97 -1.20 0.78 -14.73
N PRO A 98 -2.48 0.77 -14.31
CA PRO A 98 -2.84 0.61 -12.90
C PRO A 98 -2.34 -0.72 -12.34
N PHE A 99 -1.88 -0.69 -11.09
CA PHE A 99 -1.49 -1.89 -10.36
C PHE A 99 -1.64 -1.73 -8.85
N ILE A 100 -1.54 -2.85 -8.15
CA ILE A 100 -1.60 -2.93 -6.70
C ILE A 100 -0.22 -3.32 -6.17
N TRP A 101 0.28 -2.55 -5.20
CA TRP A 101 1.43 -2.93 -4.41
C TRP A 101 0.96 -3.57 -3.10
N ASN A 102 1.15 -4.89 -2.99
CA ASN A 102 0.74 -5.67 -1.83
C ASN A 102 1.95 -6.05 -0.97
N ALA A 103 2.05 -5.42 0.20
CA ALA A 103 3.05 -5.74 1.20
C ALA A 103 2.42 -5.84 2.60
N PRO A 104 2.91 -6.75 3.47
CA PRO A 104 2.28 -7.00 4.76
C PRO A 104 2.40 -5.83 5.74
N ASN A 105 3.53 -5.15 5.76
CA ASN A 105 3.81 -4.03 6.65
C ASN A 105 4.78 -3.06 5.98
N ILE A 106 4.38 -1.80 5.89
CA ILE A 106 5.17 -0.78 5.22
C ILE A 106 5.52 0.32 6.24
N PRO A 107 6.81 0.44 6.63
CA PRO A 107 7.26 1.60 7.39
C PRO A 107 7.04 2.88 6.58
N ARG A 108 6.73 3.99 7.25
CA ARG A 108 6.46 5.30 6.60
C ARG A 108 7.60 5.73 5.66
N GLN A 109 8.83 5.49 6.02
CA GLN A 109 9.99 5.80 5.17
C GLN A 109 9.93 5.05 3.83
N LEU A 110 9.61 3.74 3.86
CA LEU A 110 9.48 2.95 2.62
C LEU A 110 8.25 3.37 1.82
N SER A 111 7.15 3.62 2.51
CA SER A 111 5.92 4.12 1.89
C SER A 111 6.18 5.44 1.15
N SER A 112 6.86 6.40 1.78
CA SER A 112 7.22 7.67 1.14
C SER A 112 8.11 7.48 -0.09
N GLN A 113 9.09 6.58 -0.03
CA GLN A 113 9.94 6.27 -1.19
C GLN A 113 9.14 5.67 -2.35
N LEU A 114 8.19 4.78 -2.06
CA LEU A 114 7.32 4.17 -3.08
C LEU A 114 6.38 5.21 -3.68
N ILE A 115 5.76 6.03 -2.87
CA ILE A 115 4.87 7.11 -3.32
C ILE A 115 5.62 8.08 -4.22
N ASN A 116 6.82 8.52 -3.81
CA ASN A 116 7.67 9.38 -4.63
C ASN A 116 8.04 8.73 -5.97
N LEU A 117 8.35 7.42 -5.97
CA LEU A 117 8.61 6.68 -7.20
C LEU A 117 7.39 6.67 -8.11
N PHE A 118 6.22 6.34 -7.59
CA PHE A 118 4.99 6.22 -8.39
C PHE A 118 4.53 7.57 -8.93
N THR A 119 4.55 8.60 -8.09
CA THR A 119 4.16 9.97 -8.48
C THR A 119 5.11 10.60 -9.49
N ALA A 120 6.40 10.24 -9.48
CA ALA A 120 7.37 10.68 -10.48
C ALA A 120 7.00 10.23 -11.91
N TYR A 121 6.21 9.16 -12.06
CA TYR A 121 5.67 8.70 -13.33
C TYR A 121 4.24 9.20 -13.61
N GLY A 122 3.71 10.09 -12.78
CA GLY A 122 2.35 10.64 -12.93
C GLY A 122 1.24 9.77 -12.35
N ALA A 123 1.56 8.76 -11.54
CA ALA A 123 0.54 7.95 -10.88
C ALA A 123 -0.18 8.72 -9.77
N ARG A 124 -1.47 8.50 -9.63
CA ARG A 124 -2.22 8.80 -8.41
C ARG A 124 -2.06 7.63 -7.45
N VAL A 125 -1.61 7.91 -6.25
CA VAL A 125 -1.43 6.87 -5.22
C VAL A 125 -2.57 6.92 -4.22
N LYS A 126 -3.23 5.78 -4.07
CA LYS A 126 -4.21 5.52 -3.02
C LYS A 126 -3.62 4.54 -2.02
N ILE A 127 -3.52 4.92 -0.76
CA ILE A 127 -3.21 3.98 0.31
C ILE A 127 -4.52 3.38 0.83
N VAL A 128 -4.55 2.06 0.96
CA VAL A 128 -5.65 1.34 1.63
C VAL A 128 -5.08 0.63 2.84
N TYR A 129 -5.43 1.12 4.02
CA TYR A 129 -5.07 0.51 5.29
C TYR A 129 -6.16 -0.46 5.74
N LEU A 130 -5.76 -1.69 6.00
CA LEU A 130 -6.66 -2.78 6.37
C LEU A 130 -6.33 -3.28 7.78
N GLU A 131 -7.36 -3.33 8.61
CA GLU A 131 -7.27 -3.84 9.97
C GLU A 131 -8.52 -4.66 10.31
N VAL A 132 -8.34 -5.72 11.08
CA VAL A 132 -9.42 -6.49 11.71
C VAL A 132 -9.15 -6.61 13.20
N PRO A 133 -10.19 -6.71 14.04
CA PRO A 133 -10.02 -6.94 15.47
C PRO A 133 -9.16 -8.17 15.76
N TRP A 134 -8.33 -8.11 16.80
CA TRP A 134 -7.35 -9.15 17.10
C TRP A 134 -7.96 -10.55 17.26
N ALA A 135 -9.13 -10.67 17.90
CA ALA A 135 -9.84 -11.93 18.03
C ALA A 135 -10.22 -12.53 16.66
N GLN A 136 -10.67 -11.70 15.75
CA GLN A 136 -11.01 -12.09 14.38
C GLN A 136 -9.76 -12.47 13.58
N TRP A 137 -8.67 -11.72 13.75
CA TRP A 137 -7.39 -12.05 13.13
C TRP A 137 -6.91 -13.45 13.53
N LYS A 138 -6.98 -13.81 14.82
CA LYS A 138 -6.60 -15.16 15.30
C LYS A 138 -7.38 -16.26 14.58
N GLN A 139 -8.69 -16.09 14.44
CA GLN A 139 -9.54 -17.05 13.75
C GLN A 139 -9.21 -17.15 12.27
N GLN A 140 -8.99 -16.02 11.61
CA GLN A 140 -8.64 -15.97 10.19
C GLN A 140 -7.27 -16.57 9.93
N ASN A 141 -6.28 -16.22 10.75
CA ASN A 141 -4.91 -16.72 10.61
C ASN A 141 -4.83 -18.23 10.82
N ALA A 142 -5.59 -18.79 11.77
CA ALA A 142 -5.64 -20.23 12.01
C ALA A 142 -6.19 -21.06 10.83
N ARG A 143 -6.96 -20.41 9.94
CA ARG A 143 -7.55 -21.05 8.74
C ARG A 143 -6.71 -20.88 7.47
N ARG A 144 -5.59 -20.15 7.57
CA ARG A 144 -4.73 -19.90 6.40
C ARG A 144 -3.83 -21.09 6.13
N GLU A 145 -3.61 -21.38 4.86
CA GLU A 145 -2.61 -22.35 4.41
C GLU A 145 -1.20 -21.99 4.90
N TYR A 146 -0.90 -20.67 4.89
CA TYR A 146 0.36 -20.12 5.40
C TYR A 146 0.07 -19.22 6.60
N ALA A 147 -0.22 -19.85 7.74
CA ALA A 147 -0.44 -19.11 8.99
C ALA A 147 0.86 -18.44 9.45
N VAL A 148 0.75 -17.19 9.88
CA VAL A 148 1.89 -16.44 10.41
C VAL A 148 1.91 -16.59 11.92
N PRO A 149 3.06 -16.94 12.55
CA PRO A 149 3.16 -17.03 14.00
C PRO A 149 2.73 -15.72 14.70
N GLU A 150 1.93 -15.83 15.73
CA GLU A 150 1.41 -14.67 16.48
C GLU A 150 2.54 -13.74 16.95
N ALA A 151 3.64 -14.30 17.47
CA ALA A 151 4.80 -13.53 17.91
C ALA A 151 5.43 -12.69 16.78
N VAL A 152 5.41 -13.18 15.54
CA VAL A 152 5.89 -12.43 14.37
C VAL A 152 4.96 -11.26 14.08
N VAL A 153 3.65 -11.50 14.08
CA VAL A 153 2.67 -10.43 13.82
C VAL A 153 2.69 -9.37 14.92
N MET A 154 2.86 -9.77 16.18
CA MET A 154 3.01 -8.82 17.30
C MET A 154 4.26 -7.94 17.16
N ARG A 155 5.39 -8.50 16.74
CA ARG A 155 6.60 -7.71 16.44
C ARG A 155 6.39 -6.75 15.26
N MET A 156 5.64 -7.17 14.27
CA MET A 156 5.29 -6.29 13.14
C MET A 156 4.33 -5.18 13.59
N ALA A 157 3.34 -5.53 14.43
CA ALA A 157 2.39 -4.56 14.97
C ALA A 157 3.08 -3.46 15.79
N SER A 158 4.11 -3.81 16.58
CA SER A 158 4.86 -2.82 17.37
C SER A 158 5.66 -1.82 16.52
N ARG A 159 5.84 -2.09 15.23
CA ARG A 159 6.55 -1.23 14.26
C ARG A 159 5.63 -0.66 13.20
N LEU A 160 4.34 -0.99 13.27
CA LEU A 160 3.36 -0.51 12.29
C LEU A 160 3.15 0.99 12.48
N GLU A 161 3.36 1.73 11.42
CA GLU A 161 3.00 3.13 11.32
C GLU A 161 1.73 3.25 10.48
N VAL A 162 0.63 3.58 11.14
CA VAL A 162 -0.65 3.80 10.46
C VAL A 162 -0.52 4.97 9.51
N PRO A 163 -0.88 4.82 8.23
CA PRO A 163 -0.78 5.90 7.26
C PRO A 163 -1.57 7.13 7.70
N GLN A 164 -1.00 8.31 7.47
CA GLN A 164 -1.67 9.58 7.71
C GLN A 164 -2.38 10.08 6.44
N PRO A 165 -3.43 10.90 6.56
CA PRO A 165 -4.20 11.39 5.41
C PRO A 165 -3.38 12.20 4.39
N ASP A 166 -2.24 12.73 4.79
CA ASP A 166 -1.35 13.56 3.98
C ASP A 166 -0.22 12.77 3.28
N GLU A 167 -0.16 11.45 3.47
CA GLU A 167 0.91 10.62 2.88
C GLU A 167 0.71 10.29 1.40
N ALA A 168 -0.50 10.36 0.89
CA ALA A 168 -0.82 10.06 -0.52
C ALA A 168 -1.99 10.91 -1.03
N HIS A 169 -2.31 10.80 -2.33
CA HIS A 169 -3.46 11.49 -2.94
C HIS A 169 -4.74 11.16 -2.19
N SER A 170 -4.94 9.89 -1.83
CA SER A 170 -6.03 9.47 -0.94
C SER A 170 -5.57 8.36 0.01
N VAL A 171 -6.17 8.31 1.19
CA VAL A 171 -5.94 7.27 2.20
C VAL A 171 -7.29 6.75 2.65
N GLU A 172 -7.51 5.46 2.47
CA GLU A 172 -8.73 4.77 2.89
C GLU A 172 -8.41 3.85 4.08
N TYR A 173 -9.17 3.98 5.16
CA TYR A 173 -9.07 3.13 6.33
C TYR A 173 -10.22 2.13 6.34
N ARG A 174 -9.91 0.84 6.32
CA ARG A 174 -10.88 -0.25 6.41
C ARG A 174 -10.61 -1.05 7.68
N VAL A 175 -11.32 -0.68 8.73
CA VAL A 175 -11.41 -1.47 9.95
C VAL A 175 -12.66 -2.35 9.82
N ILE A 176 -12.45 -3.65 9.64
CA ILE A 176 -13.54 -4.59 9.36
C ILE A 176 -13.97 -5.21 10.69
N GLU A 177 -15.06 -4.69 11.24
CA GLU A 177 -15.78 -5.33 12.35
C GLU A 177 -16.83 -6.29 11.77
N ARG A 178 -16.85 -7.52 12.28
CA ARG A 178 -17.92 -8.50 11.98
C ARG A 178 -18.53 -9.00 13.26
#